data_a0f30b718b084eaf7664e64336683d1c
#
_entry.id   a0f30b718b084eaf7664e64336683d1c
#
_cell.length_a   1.000
_cell.length_b   1.000
_cell.length_c   1.000
_cell.angle_alpha   90.00
_cell.angle_beta   90.00
_cell.angle_gamma   90.00
#
_symmetry.space_group_name_H-M   'P 1'
#
loop_
_entity.id
_entity.type
_entity.pdbx_description
1 polymer ?
#
loop_
_entity_poly.entity_id
_entity_poly.type
_entity_poly.pdbx_seq_one_letter_code
_entity_poly.pdbx_strand_id
1 'polypeptide(L)'
;MAISPNGVAAAVVFRDAHFEDYEGIASVQSRNGLTAKPLEEWKHLWIENPVYKKVSHWHDGWVAENADGKIVGYVGHVPLSYEFAGRQIIAACAHGLSIDAIHRGYGIHLLKRHLSDKYTDVVLTSTASPDSAPLLDVLCYRGPTGNWGQAAFWITNHHGFAASVLRTRRWPEWLSWPASAALTLWDRVASPLARLRTDGRSEIQICSSFDERFDTFWEELKRAYPERFLATRSREVLQWHFKYALARDSVWIVTAGDSHISAYAIFCRADNPAIGSTRVRLIDFQSLNRDSELLIPMLAWAFRRCQEEGIHMLEAFGFRPEKQQVIDSLRPYQRTLASWYYFYRTRDKALGQQLNDAALWDPSHFDADSTL
;
A
#
# COMPACT_ATOMS: atom_id res chain seq x y z
N MET A 1 27.03 -6.83 -29.20
CA MET A 1 25.62 -7.13 -29.49
C MET A 1 25.60 -8.22 -30.55
N ALA A 2 25.58 -9.47 -30.15
CA ALA A 2 25.59 -10.63 -31.06
C ALA A 2 24.16 -11.12 -31.21
N ILE A 3 23.58 -10.93 -32.39
CA ILE A 3 22.26 -11.46 -32.78
C ILE A 3 22.49 -12.91 -33.19
N SER A 4 21.88 -13.83 -32.45
CA SER A 4 21.84 -15.24 -32.84
C SER A 4 20.97 -15.41 -34.10
N PRO A 5 21.39 -16.18 -35.13
CA PRO A 5 20.73 -16.18 -36.42
C PRO A 5 19.48 -17.07 -36.52
N ASN A 6 18.91 -17.57 -35.46
CA ASN A 6 17.66 -18.32 -35.45
C ASN A 6 16.67 -17.73 -34.44
N GLY A 7 16.13 -16.54 -34.78
CA GLY A 7 15.14 -15.85 -33.98
C GLY A 7 13.71 -16.40 -34.12
N VAL A 8 13.49 -17.66 -33.77
CA VAL A 8 12.14 -18.09 -33.37
C VAL A 8 12.01 -17.61 -31.91
N ALA A 9 11.22 -16.57 -31.69
CA ALA A 9 10.85 -16.18 -30.32
C ALA A 9 10.28 -17.42 -29.67
N ALA A 10 10.96 -17.94 -28.64
CA ALA A 10 10.53 -19.14 -27.93
C ALA A 10 9.08 -18.91 -27.50
N ALA A 11 8.19 -19.85 -27.91
CA ALA A 11 6.77 -19.72 -27.64
C ALA A 11 6.54 -19.58 -26.14
N VAL A 12 5.86 -18.51 -25.73
CA VAL A 12 5.46 -18.27 -24.35
C VAL A 12 3.98 -18.64 -24.22
N VAL A 13 3.68 -19.54 -23.29
CA VAL A 13 2.33 -19.97 -22.96
C VAL A 13 1.84 -19.19 -21.75
N PHE A 14 0.59 -18.72 -21.79
CA PHE A 14 -0.06 -18.04 -20.68
C PHE A 14 -1.13 -18.95 -20.11
N ARG A 15 -1.06 -19.21 -18.82
CA ARG A 15 -2.02 -20.02 -18.10
C ARG A 15 -2.34 -19.42 -16.72
N ASP A 16 -3.38 -19.94 -16.08
CA ASP A 16 -3.69 -19.62 -14.71
C ASP A 16 -2.53 -20.02 -13.79
N ALA A 17 -2.29 -19.20 -12.78
CA ALA A 17 -1.34 -19.49 -11.72
C ALA A 17 -1.97 -20.47 -10.72
N HIS A 18 -1.18 -21.41 -10.21
CA HIS A 18 -1.55 -22.35 -9.16
C HIS A 18 -0.59 -22.24 -7.98
N PHE A 19 -0.99 -22.72 -6.81
CA PHE A 19 -0.13 -22.65 -5.61
C PHE A 19 1.18 -23.45 -5.76
N GLU A 20 1.18 -24.47 -6.62
CA GLU A 20 2.37 -25.27 -6.97
C GLU A 20 3.40 -24.48 -7.77
N ASP A 21 3.01 -23.37 -8.39
CA ASP A 21 3.90 -22.48 -9.17
C ASP A 21 4.76 -21.58 -8.30
N TYR A 22 4.59 -21.60 -6.99
CA TYR A 22 5.21 -20.65 -6.05
C TYR A 22 6.72 -20.47 -6.26
N GLU A 23 7.48 -21.56 -6.37
CA GLU A 23 8.94 -21.49 -6.53
C GLU A 23 9.33 -20.74 -7.82
N GLY A 24 8.62 -21.00 -8.91
CA GLY A 24 8.81 -20.31 -10.18
C GLY A 24 8.42 -18.82 -10.09
N ILE A 25 7.30 -18.53 -9.42
CA ILE A 25 6.81 -17.18 -9.18
C ILE A 25 7.78 -16.40 -8.30
N ALA A 26 8.22 -16.95 -7.17
CA ALA A 26 9.18 -16.32 -6.27
C ALA A 26 10.51 -16.03 -7.00
N SER A 27 10.95 -16.98 -7.85
CA SER A 27 12.14 -16.83 -8.65
C SER A 27 12.03 -15.69 -9.68
N VAL A 28 10.92 -15.57 -10.43
CA VAL A 28 10.75 -14.46 -11.40
C VAL A 28 10.62 -13.12 -10.69
N GLN A 29 9.95 -13.05 -9.55
CA GLN A 29 9.87 -11.82 -8.73
C GLN A 29 11.26 -11.37 -8.28
N SER A 30 12.06 -12.28 -7.72
CA SER A 30 13.42 -11.98 -7.23
C SER A 30 14.34 -11.50 -8.37
N ARG A 31 14.28 -12.13 -9.55
CA ARG A 31 15.07 -11.70 -10.73
C ARG A 31 14.68 -10.30 -11.21
N ASN A 32 13.46 -9.86 -10.91
CA ASN A 32 12.96 -8.53 -11.25
C ASN A 32 13.02 -7.52 -10.10
N GLY A 33 13.77 -7.83 -9.03
CA GLY A 33 14.02 -6.93 -7.91
C GLY A 33 12.87 -6.80 -6.92
N LEU A 34 11.88 -7.69 -7.00
CA LEU A 34 10.80 -7.77 -6.00
C LEU A 34 11.20 -8.76 -4.91
N THR A 35 10.78 -8.47 -3.68
CA THR A 35 10.92 -9.42 -2.58
C THR A 35 9.72 -10.37 -2.60
N ALA A 36 9.96 -11.64 -2.90
CA ALA A 36 8.92 -12.66 -2.82
C ALA A 36 8.51 -12.86 -1.35
N LYS A 37 7.20 -12.97 -1.10
CA LYS A 37 6.69 -13.35 0.22
C LYS A 37 7.00 -14.82 0.51
N PRO A 38 7.15 -15.23 1.78
CA PRO A 38 7.15 -16.64 2.16
C PRO A 38 5.88 -17.36 1.65
N LEU A 39 5.99 -18.65 1.34
CA LEU A 39 4.90 -19.44 0.73
C LEU A 39 3.56 -19.28 1.46
N GLU A 40 3.56 -19.38 2.80
CA GLU A 40 2.34 -19.29 3.60
C GLU A 40 1.74 -17.87 3.57
N GLU A 41 2.57 -16.83 3.58
CA GLU A 41 2.12 -15.45 3.44
C GLU A 41 1.61 -15.15 2.03
N TRP A 42 2.20 -15.76 1.02
CA TRP A 42 1.73 -15.64 -0.36
C TRP A 42 0.37 -16.34 -0.53
N LYS A 43 0.22 -17.61 -0.08
CA LYS A 43 -1.05 -18.34 -0.11
C LYS A 43 -2.17 -17.63 0.66
N HIS A 44 -1.83 -16.98 1.76
CA HIS A 44 -2.76 -16.26 2.62
C HIS A 44 -3.55 -15.17 1.86
N LEU A 45 -2.95 -14.57 0.83
CA LEU A 45 -3.60 -13.54 0.01
C LEU A 45 -4.93 -14.03 -0.60
N TRP A 46 -5.08 -15.34 -0.77
CA TRP A 46 -6.31 -15.99 -1.31
C TRP A 46 -6.98 -16.88 -0.27
N ILE A 47 -6.32 -17.91 0.24
CA ILE A 47 -6.95 -19.00 1.02
C ILE A 47 -7.69 -18.47 2.26
N GLU A 48 -7.13 -17.51 2.97
CA GLU A 48 -7.75 -16.94 4.15
C GLU A 48 -8.53 -15.64 3.88
N ASN A 49 -8.47 -15.14 2.66
CA ASN A 49 -9.10 -13.89 2.27
C ASN A 49 -10.63 -13.96 2.38
N PRO A 50 -11.27 -13.06 3.13
CA PRO A 50 -12.73 -13.09 3.34
C PRO A 50 -13.54 -12.93 2.04
N VAL A 51 -12.98 -12.24 1.04
CA VAL A 51 -13.63 -12.05 -0.26
C VAL A 51 -13.52 -13.31 -1.10
N TYR A 52 -12.34 -13.93 -1.14
CA TYR A 52 -12.08 -15.17 -1.89
C TYR A 52 -13.04 -16.29 -1.50
N LYS A 53 -13.33 -16.43 -0.20
CA LYS A 53 -14.27 -17.43 0.32
C LYS A 53 -15.72 -17.23 -0.14
N LYS A 54 -16.08 -16.02 -0.57
CA LYS A 54 -17.45 -15.66 -0.97
C LYS A 54 -17.68 -15.70 -2.47
N VAL A 55 -16.60 -15.77 -3.25
CA VAL A 55 -16.67 -15.78 -4.73
C VAL A 55 -16.51 -17.22 -5.24
N SER A 56 -17.47 -17.70 -6.02
CA SER A 56 -17.51 -19.09 -6.49
C SER A 56 -16.43 -19.44 -7.53
N HIS A 57 -15.94 -18.44 -8.27
CA HIS A 57 -14.90 -18.59 -9.28
C HIS A 57 -13.91 -17.43 -9.18
N TRP A 58 -12.64 -17.75 -9.03
CA TRP A 58 -11.58 -16.77 -8.93
C TRP A 58 -10.31 -17.30 -9.57
N HIS A 59 -9.59 -16.42 -10.28
CA HIS A 59 -8.24 -16.71 -10.76
C HIS A 59 -7.24 -16.15 -9.75
N ASP A 60 -6.32 -16.99 -9.25
CA ASP A 60 -5.30 -16.51 -8.29
C ASP A 60 -4.27 -15.61 -8.97
N GLY A 61 -4.23 -15.63 -10.29
CA GLY A 61 -3.36 -14.85 -11.15
C GLY A 61 -3.01 -15.61 -12.42
N TRP A 62 -2.01 -15.13 -13.13
CA TRP A 62 -1.54 -15.73 -14.38
C TRP A 62 -0.02 -15.78 -14.42
N VAL A 63 0.48 -16.86 -15.02
CA VAL A 63 1.91 -17.03 -15.33
C VAL A 63 2.14 -17.02 -16.82
N ALA A 64 3.33 -16.56 -17.21
CA ALA A 64 3.90 -16.74 -18.53
C ALA A 64 5.02 -17.78 -18.42
N GLU A 65 4.90 -18.88 -19.17
CA GLU A 65 5.81 -20.02 -19.17
C GLU A 65 6.52 -20.15 -20.53
N ASN A 66 7.83 -20.31 -20.54
CA ASN A 66 8.58 -20.49 -21.76
C ASN A 66 8.54 -21.96 -22.23
N ALA A 67 9.14 -22.27 -23.39
CA ALA A 67 9.15 -23.60 -23.97
C ALA A 67 9.85 -24.68 -23.09
N ASP A 68 10.69 -24.25 -22.15
CA ASP A 68 11.39 -25.14 -21.21
C ASP A 68 10.59 -25.40 -19.92
N GLY A 69 9.33 -24.90 -19.82
CA GLY A 69 8.49 -25.02 -18.64
C GLY A 69 8.87 -24.04 -17.50
N LYS A 70 9.74 -23.07 -17.78
CA LYS A 70 10.16 -22.08 -16.78
C LYS A 70 9.19 -20.90 -16.74
N ILE A 71 8.78 -20.50 -15.55
CA ILE A 71 8.00 -19.26 -15.34
C ILE A 71 8.91 -18.05 -15.57
N VAL A 72 8.54 -17.23 -16.57
CA VAL A 72 9.23 -16.03 -17.01
C VAL A 72 8.43 -14.77 -16.79
N GLY A 73 7.18 -14.88 -16.34
CA GLY A 73 6.34 -13.77 -15.95
C GLY A 73 5.19 -14.19 -15.04
N TYR A 74 4.71 -13.26 -14.24
CA TYR A 74 3.63 -13.46 -13.26
C TYR A 74 2.85 -12.18 -13.01
N VAL A 75 1.56 -12.30 -12.75
CA VAL A 75 0.71 -11.29 -12.11
C VAL A 75 -0.28 -11.99 -11.19
N GLY A 76 -0.28 -11.65 -9.92
CA GLY A 76 -1.29 -12.07 -8.95
C GLY A 76 -2.57 -11.25 -9.10
N HIS A 77 -3.70 -11.86 -8.74
CA HIS A 77 -5.04 -11.27 -8.84
C HIS A 77 -5.73 -11.42 -7.49
N VAL A 78 -5.41 -10.50 -6.55
CA VAL A 78 -5.84 -10.60 -5.14
C VAL A 78 -7.24 -10.02 -4.99
N PRO A 79 -8.22 -10.79 -4.45
CA PRO A 79 -9.58 -10.30 -4.26
C PRO A 79 -9.67 -9.28 -3.13
N LEU A 80 -10.36 -8.18 -3.40
CA LEU A 80 -10.68 -7.14 -2.45
C LEU A 80 -12.18 -6.81 -2.55
N SER A 81 -12.72 -6.13 -1.56
CA SER A 81 -14.08 -5.60 -1.62
C SER A 81 -14.10 -4.13 -1.21
N TYR A 82 -15.03 -3.43 -1.83
CA TYR A 82 -15.34 -2.02 -1.57
C TYR A 82 -16.84 -1.87 -1.33
N GLU A 83 -17.20 -0.80 -0.65
CA GLU A 83 -18.58 -0.33 -0.54
C GLU A 83 -18.75 0.95 -1.36
N PHE A 84 -19.82 1.03 -2.12
CA PHE A 84 -20.16 2.21 -2.90
C PHE A 84 -21.67 2.30 -3.15
N ALA A 85 -22.27 3.43 -2.79
CA ALA A 85 -23.71 3.67 -2.96
C ALA A 85 -24.59 2.55 -2.38
N GLY A 86 -24.22 2.02 -1.21
CA GLY A 86 -24.93 0.92 -0.53
C GLY A 86 -24.78 -0.45 -1.20
N ARG A 87 -23.81 -0.61 -2.10
CA ARG A 87 -23.51 -1.87 -2.79
C ARG A 87 -22.10 -2.34 -2.50
N GLN A 88 -21.95 -3.62 -2.28
CA GLN A 88 -20.62 -4.24 -2.28
C GLN A 88 -20.11 -4.35 -3.72
N ILE A 89 -18.89 -3.89 -3.94
CA ILE A 89 -18.14 -3.94 -5.19
C ILE A 89 -17.01 -4.95 -5.02
N ILE A 90 -16.97 -5.97 -5.86
CA ILE A 90 -15.87 -6.92 -5.88
C ILE A 90 -14.74 -6.37 -6.75
N ALA A 91 -13.58 -6.23 -6.14
CA ALA A 91 -12.39 -5.74 -6.82
C ALA A 91 -11.29 -6.79 -6.83
N ALA A 92 -10.33 -6.61 -7.75
CA ALA A 92 -9.10 -7.36 -7.76
C ALA A 92 -7.91 -6.40 -7.84
N CYS A 93 -6.92 -6.60 -6.98
CA CYS A 93 -5.67 -5.86 -7.02
C CYS A 93 -4.57 -6.68 -7.70
N ALA A 94 -3.85 -6.06 -8.65
CA ALA A 94 -2.64 -6.65 -9.22
C ALA A 94 -1.57 -6.77 -8.12
N HIS A 95 -0.96 -7.94 -7.99
CA HIS A 95 0.09 -8.17 -7.01
C HIS A 95 1.32 -8.80 -7.67
N GLY A 96 2.49 -8.21 -7.41
CA GLY A 96 3.78 -8.80 -7.80
C GLY A 96 4.00 -8.94 -9.30
N LEU A 97 3.41 -8.05 -10.13
CA LEU A 97 3.62 -8.07 -11.59
C LEU A 97 5.11 -8.05 -11.91
N SER A 98 5.58 -9.11 -12.52
CA SER A 98 6.98 -9.29 -12.88
C SER A 98 7.11 -10.05 -14.21
N ILE A 99 8.13 -9.71 -15.00
CA ILE A 99 8.45 -10.40 -16.23
C ILE A 99 9.94 -10.26 -16.56
N ASP A 100 10.58 -11.35 -16.94
CA ASP A 100 11.99 -11.36 -17.30
C ASP A 100 12.27 -10.40 -18.47
N ALA A 101 13.39 -9.68 -18.41
CA ALA A 101 13.73 -8.61 -19.34
C ALA A 101 13.67 -9.02 -20.83
N ILE A 102 14.09 -10.24 -21.14
CA ILE A 102 14.05 -10.77 -22.52
C ILE A 102 12.63 -11.07 -23.02
N HIS A 103 11.66 -11.17 -22.09
CA HIS A 103 10.25 -11.45 -22.36
C HIS A 103 9.33 -10.24 -22.14
N ARG A 104 9.88 -9.02 -21.93
CA ARG A 104 9.10 -7.81 -21.60
C ARG A 104 7.92 -7.54 -22.52
N GLY A 105 8.06 -7.83 -23.80
CA GLY A 105 6.98 -7.65 -24.77
C GLY A 105 5.71 -8.46 -24.44
N TYR A 106 5.82 -9.51 -23.67
CA TYR A 106 4.69 -10.34 -23.25
C TYR A 106 3.98 -9.83 -21.99
N GLY A 107 4.54 -8.85 -21.28
CA GLY A 107 3.92 -8.28 -20.07
C GLY A 107 2.52 -7.72 -20.30
N ILE A 108 2.27 -7.20 -21.51
CA ILE A 108 0.93 -6.73 -21.90
C ILE A 108 -0.12 -7.85 -21.87
N HIS A 109 0.26 -9.08 -22.17
CA HIS A 109 -0.68 -10.21 -22.17
C HIS A 109 -1.08 -10.61 -20.75
N LEU A 110 -0.13 -10.60 -19.79
CA LEU A 110 -0.43 -10.82 -18.38
C LEU A 110 -1.35 -9.71 -17.84
N LEU A 111 -1.00 -8.46 -18.15
CA LEU A 111 -1.80 -7.31 -17.72
C LEU A 111 -3.20 -7.33 -18.32
N LYS A 112 -3.36 -7.66 -19.60
CA LYS A 112 -4.66 -7.77 -20.25
C LYS A 112 -5.53 -8.87 -19.62
N ARG A 113 -4.97 -10.01 -19.20
CA ARG A 113 -5.71 -11.06 -18.50
C ARG A 113 -6.27 -10.52 -17.17
N HIS A 114 -5.40 -9.88 -16.38
CA HIS A 114 -5.80 -9.23 -15.13
C HIS A 114 -6.91 -8.20 -15.36
N LEU A 115 -6.73 -7.29 -16.34
CA LEU A 115 -7.68 -6.21 -16.64
C LEU A 115 -8.98 -6.67 -17.31
N SER A 116 -9.05 -7.87 -17.84
CA SER A 116 -10.21 -8.41 -18.57
C SER A 116 -10.96 -9.47 -17.78
N ASP A 117 -10.66 -9.62 -16.50
CA ASP A 117 -11.39 -10.55 -15.65
C ASP A 117 -12.88 -10.20 -15.58
N LYS A 118 -13.72 -11.25 -15.69
CA LYS A 118 -15.19 -11.11 -15.76
C LYS A 118 -15.91 -11.30 -14.43
N TYR A 119 -15.17 -11.69 -13.40
CA TYR A 119 -15.72 -11.96 -12.07
C TYR A 119 -15.57 -10.77 -11.12
N THR A 120 -14.87 -9.72 -11.57
CA THR A 120 -14.67 -8.49 -10.81
C THR A 120 -15.46 -7.32 -11.38
N ASP A 121 -15.92 -6.40 -10.51
CA ASP A 121 -16.52 -5.14 -10.91
C ASP A 121 -15.43 -4.09 -11.22
N VAL A 122 -14.34 -4.11 -10.44
CA VAL A 122 -13.22 -3.16 -10.52
C VAL A 122 -11.89 -3.91 -10.43
N VAL A 123 -10.99 -3.60 -11.34
CA VAL A 123 -9.60 -4.07 -11.29
C VAL A 123 -8.68 -2.91 -10.95
N LEU A 124 -7.76 -3.13 -10.03
CA LEU A 124 -6.87 -2.10 -9.47
C LEU A 124 -5.40 -2.44 -9.74
N THR A 125 -4.61 -1.39 -9.99
CA THR A 125 -3.14 -1.45 -10.01
C THR A 125 -2.64 -0.21 -9.27
N SER A 126 -2.19 -0.36 -8.04
CA SER A 126 -2.00 0.75 -7.10
C SER A 126 -0.56 1.25 -6.96
N THR A 127 0.43 0.46 -7.42
CA THR A 127 1.86 0.78 -7.34
C THR A 127 2.58 0.57 -8.67
N ALA A 128 1.91 0.93 -9.77
CA ALA A 128 2.48 0.78 -11.11
C ALA A 128 3.81 1.53 -11.24
N SER A 129 4.77 0.89 -11.92
CA SER A 129 6.07 1.50 -12.20
C SER A 129 6.00 2.54 -13.31
N PRO A 130 6.97 3.46 -13.42
CA PRO A 130 7.09 4.38 -14.56
C PRO A 130 7.12 3.65 -15.91
N ASP A 131 7.67 2.46 -15.98
CA ASP A 131 7.75 1.65 -17.20
C ASP A 131 6.38 1.11 -17.64
N SER A 132 5.50 0.78 -16.68
CA SER A 132 4.16 0.25 -16.95
C SER A 132 3.09 1.34 -17.09
N ALA A 133 3.30 2.51 -16.49
CA ALA A 133 2.32 3.59 -16.45
C ALA A 133 1.84 4.03 -17.84
N PRO A 134 2.68 4.21 -18.89
CA PRO A 134 2.21 4.63 -20.22
C PRO A 134 1.24 3.63 -20.86
N LEU A 135 1.43 2.33 -20.59
CA LEU A 135 0.52 1.30 -21.08
C LEU A 135 -0.80 1.32 -20.32
N LEU A 136 -0.74 1.49 -19.01
CA LEU A 136 -1.92 1.58 -18.16
C LEU A 136 -2.75 2.84 -18.45
N ASP A 137 -2.14 3.96 -18.80
CA ASP A 137 -2.83 5.17 -19.24
C ASP A 137 -3.74 4.96 -20.47
N VAL A 138 -3.37 4.01 -21.33
CA VAL A 138 -4.17 3.68 -22.51
C VAL A 138 -5.30 2.69 -22.17
N LEU A 139 -5.10 1.82 -21.19
CA LEU A 139 -5.99 0.68 -20.90
C LEU A 139 -6.94 0.93 -19.73
N CYS A 140 -6.64 1.89 -18.85
CA CYS A 140 -7.29 2.10 -17.58
C CYS A 140 -7.62 3.57 -17.35
N TYR A 141 -8.48 3.84 -16.36
CA TYR A 141 -8.61 5.16 -15.78
C TYR A 141 -7.50 5.39 -14.75
N ARG A 142 -7.06 6.64 -14.61
CA ARG A 142 -6.21 7.01 -13.47
C ARG A 142 -7.06 7.03 -12.21
N GLY A 143 -6.53 6.46 -11.15
CA GLY A 143 -7.14 6.45 -9.83
C GLY A 143 -7.05 7.79 -9.12
N PRO A 144 -7.42 7.83 -7.84
CA PRO A 144 -7.58 9.08 -7.12
C PRO A 144 -6.30 9.91 -7.13
N THR A 145 -6.40 11.06 -7.73
CA THR A 145 -5.66 12.32 -7.60
C THR A 145 -4.14 12.35 -7.60
N GLY A 146 -3.63 13.52 -8.00
CA GLY A 146 -2.25 13.89 -8.19
C GLY A 146 -1.29 13.75 -7.00
N ASN A 147 -1.77 13.44 -5.80
CA ASN A 147 -0.92 13.34 -4.60
C ASN A 147 -0.63 11.91 -4.14
N TRP A 148 -1.14 10.88 -4.84
CA TRP A 148 -0.93 9.48 -4.46
C TRP A 148 0.56 9.11 -4.29
N GLY A 149 1.43 9.64 -5.14
CA GLY A 149 2.88 9.44 -5.09
C GLY A 149 3.65 10.46 -4.24
N GLN A 150 2.99 11.38 -3.54
CA GLN A 150 3.65 12.35 -2.66
C GLN A 150 3.65 11.84 -1.23
N ALA A 151 4.84 11.61 -0.67
CA ALA A 151 5.00 11.16 0.70
C ALA A 151 5.44 12.33 1.61
N ALA A 152 4.65 12.56 2.65
CA ALA A 152 5.00 13.38 3.79
C ALA A 152 5.80 12.54 4.79
N PHE A 153 6.85 13.09 5.41
CA PHE A 153 7.57 12.37 6.45
C PHE A 153 8.17 13.30 7.50
N TRP A 154 8.37 12.76 8.70
CA TRP A 154 9.05 13.43 9.81
C TRP A 154 10.24 12.60 10.24
N ILE A 155 11.37 13.25 10.51
CA ILE A 155 12.58 12.60 10.99
C ILE A 155 12.44 12.41 12.50
N THR A 156 12.53 11.16 12.95
CA THR A 156 12.38 10.77 14.36
C THR A 156 13.72 10.42 15.00
N ASN A 157 14.70 9.94 14.20
CA ASN A 157 16.09 9.75 14.58
C ASN A 157 17.00 10.37 13.52
N HIS A 158 17.50 11.58 13.79
CA HIS A 158 18.27 12.37 12.83
C HIS A 158 19.59 11.70 12.43
N HIS A 159 20.30 11.04 13.36
CA HIS A 159 21.55 10.37 13.05
C HIS A 159 21.34 9.15 12.13
N GLY A 160 20.41 8.28 12.47
CA GLY A 160 20.08 7.12 11.65
C GLY A 160 19.54 7.51 10.27
N PHE A 161 18.70 8.56 10.20
CA PHE A 161 18.22 9.09 8.93
C PHE A 161 19.38 9.63 8.07
N ALA A 162 20.26 10.49 8.61
CA ALA A 162 21.39 11.04 7.89
C ALA A 162 22.32 9.92 7.38
N ALA A 163 22.62 8.92 8.21
CA ALA A 163 23.43 7.77 7.82
C ALA A 163 22.81 7.00 6.64
N SER A 164 21.49 6.75 6.66
CA SER A 164 20.81 6.05 5.58
C SER A 164 20.80 6.84 4.25
N VAL A 165 20.66 8.17 4.34
CA VAL A 165 20.76 9.06 3.16
C VAL A 165 22.17 9.06 2.58
N LEU A 166 23.20 9.12 3.43
CA LEU A 166 24.59 9.10 2.98
C LEU A 166 24.95 7.77 2.30
N ARG A 167 24.48 6.62 2.83
CA ARG A 167 24.63 5.31 2.18
C ARG A 167 24.00 5.30 0.78
N THR A 168 22.80 5.85 0.63
CA THR A 168 22.15 5.95 -0.67
C THR A 168 22.99 6.72 -1.68
N ARG A 169 23.69 7.76 -1.23
CA ARG A 169 24.57 8.61 -2.05
C ARG A 169 26.01 8.12 -2.12
N ARG A 170 26.35 7.02 -1.43
CA ARG A 170 27.71 6.49 -1.30
C ARG A 170 28.71 7.51 -0.73
N TRP A 171 28.23 8.37 0.18
CA TRP A 171 29.05 9.34 0.87
C TRP A 171 29.60 8.77 2.18
N PRO A 172 30.73 9.34 2.70
CA PRO A 172 31.33 8.86 3.94
C PRO A 172 30.39 8.98 5.15
N GLU A 173 30.26 7.91 5.93
CA GLU A 173 29.31 7.85 7.06
C GLU A 173 29.61 8.84 8.18
N TRP A 174 30.87 9.27 8.36
CA TRP A 174 31.24 10.25 9.38
C TRP A 174 30.52 11.61 9.20
N LEU A 175 30.09 11.93 7.99
CA LEU A 175 29.27 13.12 7.71
C LEU A 175 27.89 13.06 8.35
N SER A 176 27.45 11.89 8.84
CA SER A 176 26.16 11.76 9.50
C SER A 176 26.07 12.58 10.80
N TRP A 177 27.16 12.75 11.51
CA TRP A 177 27.20 13.52 12.75
C TRP A 177 26.88 15.01 12.53
N PRO A 178 27.63 15.76 11.70
CA PRO A 178 27.31 17.16 11.44
C PRO A 178 25.95 17.35 10.74
N ALA A 179 25.58 16.44 9.83
CA ALA A 179 24.28 16.48 9.17
C ALA A 179 23.13 16.30 10.16
N SER A 180 23.24 15.35 11.10
CA SER A 180 22.22 15.13 12.12
C SER A 180 22.08 16.31 13.09
N ALA A 181 23.19 16.95 13.47
CA ALA A 181 23.16 18.14 14.30
C ALA A 181 22.41 19.30 13.61
N ALA A 182 22.68 19.54 12.34
CA ALA A 182 21.98 20.56 11.56
C ALA A 182 20.47 20.27 11.42
N LEU A 183 20.11 19.02 11.11
CA LEU A 183 18.70 18.58 11.04
C LEU A 183 17.99 18.71 12.39
N THR A 184 18.65 18.34 13.47
CA THR A 184 18.09 18.45 14.82
C THR A 184 17.78 19.92 15.19
N LEU A 185 18.70 20.84 14.88
CA LEU A 185 18.50 22.27 15.13
C LEU A 185 17.34 22.82 14.28
N TRP A 186 17.28 22.42 13.04
CA TRP A 186 16.19 22.81 12.12
C TRP A 186 14.84 22.33 12.64
N ASP A 187 14.71 21.05 12.97
CA ASP A 187 13.42 20.46 13.41
C ASP A 187 12.94 21.01 14.73
N ARG A 188 13.84 21.40 15.65
CA ARG A 188 13.46 22.12 16.89
C ARG A 188 12.69 23.40 16.61
N VAL A 189 12.99 24.07 15.50
CA VAL A 189 12.35 25.32 15.10
C VAL A 189 11.19 25.08 14.12
N ALA A 190 11.34 24.16 13.19
CA ALA A 190 10.42 23.99 12.06
C ALA A 190 9.29 22.99 12.29
N SER A 191 9.50 21.94 13.12
CA SER A 191 8.54 20.84 13.26
C SER A 191 7.52 21.07 14.37
N PRO A 192 6.22 21.36 14.07
CA PRO A 192 5.17 21.41 15.08
C PRO A 192 4.95 20.05 15.75
N LEU A 193 5.04 18.94 15.01
CA LEU A 193 4.77 17.60 15.53
C LEU A 193 5.71 17.22 16.68
N ALA A 194 6.98 17.62 16.59
CA ALA A 194 7.95 17.40 17.66
C ALA A 194 7.63 18.14 18.97
N ARG A 195 6.78 19.18 18.91
CA ARG A 195 6.38 20.02 20.06
C ARG A 195 5.04 19.64 20.63
N LEU A 196 4.22 18.87 19.90
CA LEU A 196 2.92 18.45 20.38
C LEU A 196 3.09 17.56 21.61
N ARG A 197 2.71 18.09 22.77
CA ARG A 197 2.46 17.28 23.96
C ARG A 197 1.07 16.67 23.79
N THR A 198 0.95 15.38 23.96
CA THR A 198 -0.36 14.76 24.21
C THR A 198 -0.69 15.08 25.68
N ASP A 199 -1.12 16.31 25.91
CA ASP A 199 -1.75 16.64 27.17
C ASP A 199 -3.04 15.82 27.21
N GLY A 200 -3.16 14.86 28.11
CA GLY A 200 -4.17 13.84 28.32
C GLY A 200 -5.65 14.09 27.95
N ARG A 201 -5.92 15.01 27.03
CA ARG A 201 -7.25 15.39 26.55
C ARG A 201 -7.69 14.66 25.28
N SER A 202 -6.79 14.01 24.56
CA SER A 202 -7.17 13.12 23.46
C SER A 202 -7.03 11.71 23.99
N GLU A 203 -8.14 11.09 24.37
CA GLU A 203 -8.20 9.69 24.80
C GLU A 203 -7.93 8.79 23.60
N ILE A 204 -6.65 8.65 23.23
CA ILE A 204 -6.22 7.63 22.29
C ILE A 204 -5.89 6.36 23.07
N GLN A 205 -6.26 5.23 22.50
CA GLN A 205 -5.95 3.89 23.00
C GLN A 205 -5.10 3.14 22.02
N ILE A 206 -4.24 2.29 22.52
CA ILE A 206 -3.44 1.38 21.72
C ILE A 206 -4.09 0.00 21.82
N CYS A 207 -4.46 -0.56 20.65
CA CYS A 207 -5.07 -1.88 20.55
C CYS A 207 -4.01 -2.90 20.11
N SER A 208 -4.02 -4.08 20.73
CA SER A 208 -3.18 -5.21 20.31
C SER A 208 -3.79 -6.03 19.18
N SER A 209 -5.07 -5.83 18.89
CA SER A 209 -5.81 -6.57 17.86
C SER A 209 -7.04 -5.77 17.43
N PHE A 210 -7.66 -6.20 16.33
CA PHE A 210 -8.96 -5.68 15.89
C PHE A 210 -10.09 -6.42 16.60
N ASP A 211 -10.83 -5.73 17.45
CA ASP A 211 -11.97 -6.25 18.22
C ASP A 211 -13.33 -5.87 17.60
N GLU A 212 -14.43 -6.17 18.28
CA GLU A 212 -15.80 -5.96 17.79
C GLU A 212 -16.15 -4.49 17.55
N ARG A 213 -15.45 -3.55 18.21
CA ARG A 213 -15.65 -2.12 18.00
C ARG A 213 -15.35 -1.72 16.55
N PHE A 214 -14.44 -2.42 15.85
CA PHE A 214 -14.13 -2.16 14.44
C PHE A 214 -15.28 -2.54 13.51
N ASP A 215 -16.07 -3.57 13.82
CA ASP A 215 -17.27 -3.91 13.04
C ASP A 215 -18.35 -2.82 13.21
N THR A 216 -18.56 -2.36 14.44
CA THR A 216 -19.50 -1.24 14.72
C THR A 216 -19.06 0.03 13.99
N PHE A 217 -17.78 0.37 14.09
CA PHE A 217 -17.19 1.53 13.40
C PHE A 217 -17.36 1.44 11.88
N TRP A 218 -17.12 0.25 11.29
CA TRP A 218 -17.27 0.04 9.86
C TRP A 218 -18.72 0.25 9.39
N GLU A 219 -19.69 -0.27 10.14
CA GLU A 219 -21.12 -0.08 9.83
C GLU A 219 -21.54 1.39 9.90
N GLU A 220 -20.98 2.14 10.84
CA GLU A 220 -21.23 3.58 10.96
C GLU A 220 -20.53 4.38 9.86
N LEU A 221 -19.29 4.03 9.53
CA LEU A 221 -18.52 4.67 8.46
C LEU A 221 -19.25 4.58 7.12
N LYS A 222 -19.75 3.39 6.77
CA LYS A 222 -20.55 3.18 5.53
C LYS A 222 -21.81 4.03 5.51
N ARG A 223 -22.51 4.14 6.65
CA ARG A 223 -23.73 4.96 6.76
C ARG A 223 -23.44 6.45 6.71
N ALA A 224 -22.29 6.87 7.25
CA ALA A 224 -21.89 8.28 7.24
C ALA A 224 -21.44 8.77 5.85
N TYR A 225 -20.91 7.85 5.02
CA TYR A 225 -20.33 8.18 3.72
C TYR A 225 -20.78 7.23 2.59
N PRO A 226 -22.09 7.10 2.36
CA PRO A 226 -22.61 6.17 1.36
C PRO A 226 -22.18 6.51 -0.07
N GLU A 227 -21.80 7.77 -0.31
CA GLU A 227 -21.31 8.26 -1.61
C GLU A 227 -19.85 7.92 -1.88
N ARG A 228 -19.09 7.46 -0.88
CA ARG A 228 -17.67 7.19 -1.04
C ARG A 228 -17.40 5.77 -1.51
N PHE A 229 -16.41 5.63 -2.37
CA PHE A 229 -15.83 4.34 -2.74
C PHE A 229 -14.82 3.94 -1.65
N LEU A 230 -15.30 3.12 -0.71
CA LEU A 230 -14.56 2.74 0.51
C LEU A 230 -14.09 1.29 0.40
N ALA A 231 -12.80 1.04 0.53
CA ALA A 231 -12.31 -0.33 0.75
C ALA A 231 -12.92 -0.88 2.05
N THR A 232 -13.30 -2.16 2.04
CA THR A 232 -13.93 -2.80 3.20
C THR A 232 -12.95 -2.86 4.37
N ARG A 233 -13.40 -2.38 5.54
CA ARG A 233 -12.62 -2.29 6.78
C ARG A 233 -13.31 -2.99 7.95
N SER A 234 -14.06 -4.07 7.65
CA SER A 234 -14.59 -4.92 8.71
C SER A 234 -13.45 -5.56 9.52
N ARG A 235 -13.74 -5.95 10.76
CA ARG A 235 -12.76 -6.63 11.62
C ARG A 235 -12.13 -7.83 10.91
N GLU A 236 -12.93 -8.66 10.24
CA GLU A 236 -12.46 -9.84 9.50
C GLU A 236 -11.42 -9.46 8.41
N VAL A 237 -11.69 -8.40 7.64
CA VAL A 237 -10.79 -7.93 6.58
C VAL A 237 -9.52 -7.33 7.17
N LEU A 238 -9.63 -6.53 8.23
CA LEU A 238 -8.46 -5.96 8.91
C LEU A 238 -7.58 -7.04 9.54
N GLN A 239 -8.18 -8.05 10.20
CA GLN A 239 -7.46 -9.19 10.77
C GLN A 239 -6.75 -10.00 9.69
N TRP A 240 -7.39 -10.26 8.56
CA TRP A 240 -6.76 -10.90 7.42
C TRP A 240 -5.60 -10.08 6.88
N HIS A 241 -5.84 -8.81 6.58
CA HIS A 241 -4.84 -7.93 5.95
C HIS A 241 -3.57 -7.77 6.80
N PHE A 242 -3.72 -7.62 8.12
CA PHE A 242 -2.60 -7.35 9.02
C PHE A 242 -2.13 -8.59 9.81
N LYS A 243 -2.61 -9.80 9.50
CA LYS A 243 -2.29 -11.03 10.24
C LYS A 243 -0.80 -11.20 10.51
N TYR A 244 0.01 -11.15 9.47
CA TYR A 244 1.46 -11.37 9.59
C TYR A 244 2.20 -10.15 10.18
N ALA A 245 1.70 -8.95 9.95
CA ALA A 245 2.24 -7.75 10.57
C ALA A 245 2.00 -7.75 12.10
N LEU A 246 0.82 -8.18 12.53
CA LEU A 246 0.50 -8.39 13.95
C LEU A 246 1.37 -9.47 14.57
N ALA A 247 1.52 -10.63 13.91
CA ALA A 247 2.35 -11.72 14.41
C ALA A 247 3.85 -11.35 14.56
N ARG A 248 4.33 -10.35 13.83
CA ARG A 248 5.71 -9.83 13.90
C ARG A 248 5.85 -8.60 14.82
N ASP A 249 4.79 -8.19 15.49
CA ASP A 249 4.75 -6.93 16.27
C ASP A 249 5.22 -5.71 15.44
N SER A 250 4.84 -5.70 14.15
CA SER A 250 5.25 -4.68 13.20
C SER A 250 4.12 -3.72 12.81
N VAL A 251 3.00 -3.75 13.54
CA VAL A 251 1.84 -2.88 13.35
C VAL A 251 1.41 -2.25 14.66
N TRP A 252 1.05 -0.97 14.62
CA TRP A 252 0.43 -0.26 15.72
C TRP A 252 -0.98 0.15 15.35
N ILE A 253 -1.94 -0.17 16.19
CA ILE A 253 -3.35 0.17 16.03
C ILE A 253 -3.68 1.20 17.11
N VAL A 254 -4.03 2.41 16.70
CA VAL A 254 -4.36 3.52 17.61
C VAL A 254 -5.80 3.94 17.33
N THR A 255 -6.61 4.01 18.39
CA THR A 255 -8.02 4.41 18.30
C THR A 255 -8.29 5.66 19.13
N ALA A 256 -9.27 6.45 18.73
CA ALA A 256 -9.88 7.50 19.55
C ALA A 256 -11.27 7.01 20.00
N GLY A 257 -11.60 7.30 21.26
CA GLY A 257 -12.79 6.78 21.94
C GLY A 257 -12.54 5.46 22.66
N ASP A 258 -13.26 5.23 23.74
CA ASP A 258 -13.06 4.09 24.64
C ASP A 258 -13.94 2.90 24.23
N SER A 259 -15.20 2.88 24.62
CA SER A 259 -16.17 1.81 24.27
C SER A 259 -16.64 1.90 22.83
N HIS A 260 -16.51 3.05 22.20
CA HIS A 260 -16.92 3.35 20.83
C HIS A 260 -15.79 4.07 20.10
N ILE A 261 -15.34 3.51 18.98
CA ILE A 261 -14.28 4.09 18.14
C ILE A 261 -14.88 5.27 17.36
N SER A 262 -14.34 6.47 17.53
CA SER A 262 -14.67 7.63 16.70
C SER A 262 -13.70 7.84 15.53
N ALA A 263 -12.45 7.37 15.71
CA ALA A 263 -11.43 7.33 14.67
C ALA A 263 -10.39 6.25 14.99
N TYR A 264 -9.68 5.78 13.96
CA TYR A 264 -8.50 4.93 14.16
C TYR A 264 -7.38 5.28 13.16
N ALA A 265 -6.16 4.96 13.54
CA ALA A 265 -4.99 4.98 12.67
C ALA A 265 -4.23 3.66 12.78
N ILE A 266 -3.74 3.15 11.66
CA ILE A 266 -2.92 1.95 11.57
C ILE A 266 -1.55 2.34 11.04
N PHE A 267 -0.51 1.99 11.76
CA PHE A 267 0.87 2.25 11.39
C PHE A 267 1.62 0.93 11.23
N CYS A 268 2.42 0.77 10.18
CA CYS A 268 3.23 -0.43 9.95
C CYS A 268 4.70 -0.11 9.72
N ARG A 269 5.56 -1.02 10.15
CA ARG A 269 6.98 -1.02 9.79
C ARG A 269 7.14 -1.18 8.29
N ALA A 270 8.02 -0.38 7.71
CA ALA A 270 8.30 -0.38 6.26
C ALA A 270 9.79 -0.14 6.00
N ASP A 271 10.64 -0.88 6.68
CA ASP A 271 12.10 -0.75 6.65
C ASP A 271 12.68 -1.00 5.26
N ASN A 272 13.82 -0.37 4.99
CA ASN A 272 14.61 -0.64 3.80
C ASN A 272 16.01 -1.10 4.21
N PRO A 273 16.25 -2.42 4.33
CA PRO A 273 17.52 -2.96 4.74
C PRO A 273 18.69 -2.61 3.82
N ALA A 274 18.43 -2.42 2.51
CA ALA A 274 19.46 -2.13 1.52
C ALA A 274 20.23 -0.83 1.82
N ILE A 275 19.59 0.13 2.48
CA ILE A 275 20.21 1.40 2.90
C ILE A 275 20.24 1.55 4.43
N GLY A 276 19.85 0.51 5.18
CA GLY A 276 19.75 0.54 6.62
C GLY A 276 18.76 1.59 7.16
N SER A 277 17.69 1.87 6.42
CA SER A 277 16.66 2.82 6.83
C SER A 277 15.53 2.12 7.54
N THR A 278 15.23 2.55 8.76
CA THR A 278 14.05 2.09 9.52
C THR A 278 12.96 3.15 9.45
N ARG A 279 11.72 2.72 9.21
CA ARG A 279 10.59 3.63 9.08
C ARG A 279 9.28 2.97 9.45
N VAL A 280 8.36 3.81 9.91
CA VAL A 280 6.96 3.46 10.13
C VAL A 280 6.10 4.29 9.17
N ARG A 281 5.07 3.69 8.62
CA ARG A 281 4.10 4.33 7.73
C ARG A 281 2.73 4.34 8.34
N LEU A 282 2.03 5.46 8.21
CA LEU A 282 0.59 5.50 8.36
C LEU A 282 -0.04 4.77 7.16
N ILE A 283 -0.62 3.61 7.43
CA ILE A 283 -1.24 2.75 6.41
C ILE A 283 -2.69 3.14 6.18
N ASP A 284 -3.44 3.36 7.25
CA ASP A 284 -4.85 3.76 7.17
C ASP A 284 -5.22 4.73 8.28
N PHE A 285 -6.13 5.62 7.97
CA PHE A 285 -6.80 6.49 8.94
C PHE A 285 -8.24 6.70 8.51
N GLN A 286 -9.17 6.38 9.42
CA GLN A 286 -10.58 6.64 9.22
C GLN A 286 -11.17 7.34 10.45
N SER A 287 -12.12 8.25 10.21
CA SER A 287 -12.84 8.95 11.27
C SER A 287 -14.32 9.12 10.92
N LEU A 288 -15.17 9.05 11.93
CA LEU A 288 -16.56 9.44 11.84
C LEU A 288 -16.67 10.97 11.82
N ASN A 289 -17.81 11.50 11.38
CA ASN A 289 -18.13 12.94 11.40
C ASN A 289 -17.14 13.86 10.66
N ARG A 290 -16.35 13.31 9.73
CA ARG A 290 -15.32 14.05 8.96
C ARG A 290 -14.26 14.72 9.84
N ASP A 291 -14.04 14.21 11.04
CA ASP A 291 -13.07 14.77 11.98
C ASP A 291 -11.65 14.27 11.68
N SER A 292 -11.02 14.92 10.69
CA SER A 292 -9.63 14.60 10.33
C SER A 292 -8.60 15.09 11.35
N GLU A 293 -8.97 15.98 12.29
CA GLU A 293 -8.05 16.50 13.31
C GLU A 293 -7.68 15.44 14.34
N LEU A 294 -8.52 14.41 14.53
CA LEU A 294 -8.19 13.24 15.35
C LEU A 294 -6.91 12.50 14.89
N LEU A 295 -6.47 12.73 13.65
CA LEU A 295 -5.18 12.23 13.17
C LEU A 295 -3.98 12.86 13.88
N ILE A 296 -4.10 14.11 14.35
CA ILE A 296 -2.99 14.86 15.00
C ILE A 296 -2.45 14.14 16.24
N PRO A 297 -3.29 13.80 17.26
CA PRO A 297 -2.79 13.10 18.45
C PRO A 297 -2.26 11.70 18.14
N MET A 298 -2.81 11.00 17.12
CA MET A 298 -2.32 9.69 16.70
C MET A 298 -0.95 9.79 16.04
N LEU A 299 -0.71 10.77 15.17
CA LEU A 299 0.60 11.05 14.59
C LEU A 299 1.61 11.48 15.67
N ALA A 300 1.20 12.31 16.61
CA ALA A 300 2.07 12.74 17.71
C ALA A 300 2.49 11.56 18.61
N TRP A 301 1.58 10.62 18.84
CA TRP A 301 1.89 9.37 19.55
C TRP A 301 2.88 8.51 18.73
N ALA A 302 2.59 8.26 17.45
CA ALA A 302 3.43 7.44 16.59
C ALA A 302 4.82 8.05 16.42
N PHE A 303 4.92 9.38 16.32
CA PHE A 303 6.20 10.08 16.24
C PHE A 303 7.07 9.83 17.47
N ARG A 304 6.50 9.95 18.69
CA ARG A 304 7.23 9.66 19.94
C ARG A 304 7.61 8.20 20.05
N ARG A 305 6.72 7.30 19.67
CA ARG A 305 7.01 5.87 19.67
C ARG A 305 8.16 5.54 18.72
N CYS A 306 8.22 6.17 17.55
CA CYS A 306 9.37 6.06 16.65
C CYS A 306 10.67 6.55 17.30
N GLN A 307 10.63 7.65 18.06
CA GLN A 307 11.82 8.15 18.76
C GLN A 307 12.29 7.18 19.85
N GLU A 308 11.38 6.64 20.65
CA GLU A 308 11.65 5.65 21.70
C GLU A 308 12.27 4.38 21.15
N GLU A 309 11.82 3.91 20.00
CA GLU A 309 12.33 2.70 19.32
C GLU A 309 13.53 2.98 18.40
N GLY A 310 14.01 4.22 18.31
CA GLY A 310 15.13 4.58 17.46
C GLY A 310 14.85 4.47 15.95
N ILE A 311 13.59 4.47 15.56
CA ILE A 311 13.14 4.46 14.15
C ILE A 311 13.51 5.78 13.51
N HIS A 312 13.95 5.75 12.23
CA HIS A 312 14.52 6.92 11.58
C HIS A 312 13.47 7.93 11.11
N MET A 313 12.31 7.46 10.64
CA MET A 313 11.26 8.35 10.15
C MET A 313 9.85 7.76 10.29
N LEU A 314 8.88 8.66 10.41
CA LEU A 314 7.45 8.42 10.28
C LEU A 314 6.98 8.96 8.92
N GLU A 315 6.25 8.17 8.13
CA GLU A 315 5.75 8.54 6.79
C GLU A 315 4.22 8.49 6.73
N ALA A 316 3.63 9.37 5.89
CA ALA A 316 2.21 9.34 5.54
C ALA A 316 2.03 9.77 4.07
N PHE A 317 1.18 9.08 3.30
CA PHE A 317 0.85 9.45 1.93
C PHE A 317 -0.40 8.71 1.43
N GLY A 318 -0.94 9.20 0.30
CA GLY A 318 -2.08 8.55 -0.36
C GLY A 318 -3.44 8.91 0.22
N PHE A 319 -3.55 9.99 0.97
CA PHE A 319 -4.80 10.42 1.62
C PHE A 319 -5.57 11.47 0.81
N ARG A 320 -6.87 11.53 1.06
CA ARG A 320 -7.77 12.59 0.58
C ARG A 320 -7.27 13.97 0.97
N PRO A 321 -7.68 15.03 0.21
CA PRO A 321 -7.25 16.40 0.47
C PRO A 321 -7.49 16.86 1.91
N GLU A 322 -8.61 16.51 2.54
CA GLU A 322 -8.94 16.93 3.91
C GLU A 322 -7.98 16.31 4.94
N LYS A 323 -7.67 15.03 4.79
CA LYS A 323 -6.69 14.33 5.63
C LYS A 323 -5.27 14.84 5.34
N GLN A 324 -4.97 15.10 4.06
CA GLN A 324 -3.68 15.64 3.64
C GLN A 324 -3.44 17.06 4.19
N GLN A 325 -4.45 17.91 4.26
CA GLN A 325 -4.34 19.25 4.87
C GLN A 325 -3.93 19.17 6.34
N VAL A 326 -4.47 18.22 7.10
CA VAL A 326 -4.06 17.98 8.48
C VAL A 326 -2.59 17.54 8.55
N ILE A 327 -2.18 16.61 7.69
CA ILE A 327 -0.79 16.17 7.59
C ILE A 327 0.14 17.35 7.26
N ASP A 328 -0.21 18.16 6.26
CA ASP A 328 0.58 19.32 5.81
C ASP A 328 0.66 20.43 6.88
N SER A 329 -0.37 20.59 7.71
CA SER A 329 -0.37 21.54 8.84
C SER A 329 0.75 21.25 9.86
N LEU A 330 1.19 19.99 9.93
CA LEU A 330 2.27 19.52 10.79
C LEU A 330 3.67 19.70 10.15
N ARG A 331 3.75 20.38 9.01
CA ARG A 331 4.97 20.75 8.29
C ARG A 331 5.95 19.58 8.10
N PRO A 332 5.52 18.48 7.45
CA PRO A 332 6.42 17.38 7.15
C PRO A 332 7.45 17.77 6.08
N TYR A 333 8.54 17.03 6.02
CA TYR A 333 9.33 16.94 4.79
C TYR A 333 8.50 16.22 3.73
N GLN A 334 8.78 16.49 2.45
CA GLN A 334 8.06 15.87 1.35
C GLN A 334 9.04 15.22 0.36
N ARG A 335 8.61 14.12 -0.23
CA ARG A 335 9.32 13.46 -1.34
C ARG A 335 8.34 12.82 -2.31
N THR A 336 8.75 12.75 -3.58
CA THR A 336 8.01 12.01 -4.60
C THR A 336 8.46 10.55 -4.62
N LEU A 337 7.51 9.62 -4.61
CA LEU A 337 7.74 8.19 -4.76
C LEU A 337 7.78 7.85 -6.26
N ALA A 338 8.83 7.15 -6.70
CA ALA A 338 9.07 6.91 -8.11
C ALA A 338 8.09 5.93 -8.77
N SER A 339 7.49 5.01 -8.00
CA SER A 339 6.67 3.90 -8.52
C SER A 339 5.35 3.81 -7.76
N TRP A 340 4.50 4.84 -7.90
CA TRP A 340 3.26 4.97 -7.15
C TRP A 340 2.15 5.55 -8.03
N TYR A 341 1.94 4.95 -9.22
CA TYR A 341 0.82 5.29 -10.07
C TYR A 341 -0.35 4.37 -9.75
N TYR A 342 -1.52 4.96 -9.55
CA TYR A 342 -2.76 4.25 -9.26
C TYR A 342 -3.63 4.23 -10.51
N PHE A 343 -4.06 3.06 -10.91
CA PHE A 343 -4.96 2.86 -12.05
C PHE A 343 -6.12 1.95 -11.66
N TYR A 344 -7.26 2.16 -12.27
CA TYR A 344 -8.40 1.26 -12.15
C TYR A 344 -9.06 1.02 -13.50
N ARG A 345 -9.74 -0.09 -13.61
CA ARG A 345 -10.60 -0.42 -14.74
C ARG A 345 -11.86 -1.05 -14.20
N THR A 346 -13.04 -0.67 -14.77
CA THR A 346 -14.33 -1.23 -14.40
C THR A 346 -14.90 -2.03 -15.56
N ARG A 347 -15.67 -3.05 -15.25
CA ARG A 347 -16.45 -3.78 -16.23
C ARG A 347 -17.66 -2.97 -16.66
N ASP A 348 -18.35 -2.35 -15.71
CA ASP A 348 -19.45 -1.41 -15.96
C ASP A 348 -18.91 -0.01 -16.29
N LYS A 349 -19.22 0.47 -17.48
CA LYS A 349 -18.79 1.80 -17.94
C LYS A 349 -19.41 2.94 -17.10
N ALA A 350 -20.65 2.76 -16.62
CA ALA A 350 -21.31 3.76 -15.78
C ALA A 350 -20.59 3.90 -14.43
N LEU A 351 -20.22 2.78 -13.80
CA LEU A 351 -19.39 2.80 -12.60
C LEU A 351 -18.04 3.46 -12.87
N GLY A 352 -17.39 3.13 -14.00
CA GLY A 352 -16.12 3.75 -14.38
C GLY A 352 -16.20 5.25 -14.54
N GLN A 353 -17.27 5.75 -15.13
CA GLN A 353 -17.51 7.19 -15.27
C GLN A 353 -17.76 7.87 -13.92
N GLN A 354 -18.53 7.23 -13.02
CA GLN A 354 -18.73 7.75 -11.67
C GLN A 354 -17.41 7.83 -10.90
N LEU A 355 -16.63 6.76 -10.89
CA LEU A 355 -15.35 6.68 -10.18
C LEU A 355 -14.26 7.60 -10.78
N ASN A 356 -14.50 8.22 -11.92
CA ASN A 356 -13.61 9.25 -12.47
C ASN A 356 -13.67 10.56 -11.66
N ASP A 357 -14.69 10.72 -10.80
CA ASP A 357 -14.73 11.80 -9.83
C ASP A 357 -13.84 11.44 -8.62
N ALA A 358 -12.73 12.15 -8.49
CA ALA A 358 -11.78 11.96 -7.41
C ALA A 358 -12.39 12.20 -6.00
N ALA A 359 -13.48 12.97 -5.92
CA ALA A 359 -14.16 13.25 -4.65
C ALA A 359 -14.87 12.02 -4.06
N LEU A 360 -15.16 11.02 -4.87
CA LEU A 360 -15.80 9.77 -4.41
C LEU A 360 -14.82 8.81 -3.72
N TRP A 361 -13.52 8.96 -3.96
CA TRP A 361 -12.51 8.07 -3.38
C TRP A 361 -12.14 8.49 -1.96
N ASP A 362 -11.93 7.53 -1.09
CA ASP A 362 -11.28 7.73 0.20
C ASP A 362 -10.06 6.77 0.33
N PRO A 363 -9.04 7.01 -0.48
CA PRO A 363 -7.88 6.13 -0.53
C PRO A 363 -6.98 6.33 0.68
N SER A 364 -6.24 5.27 0.99
CA SER A 364 -5.11 5.28 1.89
C SER A 364 -4.07 4.26 1.42
N HIS A 365 -2.96 4.16 2.11
CA HIS A 365 -1.96 3.14 1.78
C HIS A 365 -2.50 1.70 1.96
N PHE A 366 -3.57 1.51 2.73
CA PHE A 366 -4.31 0.26 2.85
C PHE A 366 -4.82 -0.27 1.51
N ASP A 367 -5.13 0.62 0.55
CA ASP A 367 -5.59 0.25 -0.80
C ASP A 367 -4.45 -0.18 -1.74
N ALA A 368 -3.19 -0.11 -1.27
CA ALA A 368 -2.03 -0.45 -2.09
C ALA A 368 -1.64 -1.92 -1.94
N ASP A 369 -1.26 -2.56 -3.07
CA ASP A 369 -0.75 -3.93 -3.10
C ASP A 369 0.52 -4.14 -2.27
N SER A 370 1.24 -3.07 -1.97
CA SER A 370 2.45 -3.11 -1.12
C SER A 370 2.18 -3.36 0.36
N THR A 371 0.92 -3.35 0.78
CA THR A 371 0.50 -3.67 2.16
C THR A 371 -0.12 -5.07 2.28
N LEU A 372 -0.42 -5.69 1.14
CA LEU A 372 -0.94 -7.04 1.05
C LEU A 372 0.12 -8.09 1.35
#